data_4d2e8c27b0a55be166f5237a26181c0a
#
_entry.id   4d2e8c27b0a55be166f5237a26181c0a
#
_cell.length_a   1.000
_cell.length_b   1.000
_cell.length_c   1.000
_cell.angle_alpha   90.00
_cell.angle_beta   90.00
_cell.angle_gamma   90.00
#
_symmetry.space_group_name_H-M   'P 1'
#
loop_
_entity.id
_entity.type
_entity.pdbx_description
1 polymer ?
#
loop_
_entity_poly.entity_id
_entity_poly.type
_entity_poly.pdbx_seq_one_letter_code
_entity_poly.pdbx_strand_id
1 'polypeptide(L)'
;KEHAKDKNGKEKPKYYVCSMLPYPSGKLHMGHVRNYTLNDVLYRYRRMKGFNVMTPMGWDSFGLPAENAALSKKVAPAEWTYRNIADMKEQMRPLGLAFDWSREVTTCRPEYYRWNQWMFLKMLEKGIAYRKTQIVNWDPVDKTVLANEQVIDGCGWRSGAKVEKREIPGYY
;
A
#
# COMPACT_ATOMS: atom_id res chain seq x y z
N LYS A 1 -0.77 23.23 6.76
CA LYS A 1 -1.70 24.17 6.10
C LYS A 1 -1.30 24.30 4.63
N GLU A 2 -2.27 24.31 3.71
CA GLU A 2 -2.01 24.33 2.28
C GLU A 2 -1.29 25.61 1.82
N HIS A 3 -1.65 26.74 2.39
CA HIS A 3 -1.09 28.07 2.12
C HIS A 3 -0.40 28.64 3.36
N ALA A 4 0.67 27.97 3.82
CA ALA A 4 1.46 28.49 4.92
C ALA A 4 2.28 29.71 4.48
N LYS A 5 2.24 30.79 5.26
CA LYS A 5 2.96 32.04 4.99
C LYS A 5 4.13 32.20 5.96
N ASP A 6 5.15 32.93 5.52
CA ASP A 6 6.26 33.38 6.35
C ASP A 6 5.86 34.60 7.21
N LYS A 7 6.82 35.10 8.00
CA LYS A 7 6.61 36.30 8.86
C LYS A 7 6.28 37.58 8.07
N ASN A 8 6.57 37.62 6.77
CA ASN A 8 6.32 38.76 5.89
C ASN A 8 5.02 38.57 5.08
N GLY A 9 4.22 37.55 5.37
CA GLY A 9 2.97 37.24 4.67
C GLY A 9 3.15 36.57 3.30
N LYS A 10 4.37 36.28 2.87
CA LYS A 10 4.66 35.59 1.61
C LYS A 10 4.43 34.07 1.77
N GLU A 11 3.82 33.42 0.78
CA GLU A 11 3.67 31.99 0.78
C GLU A 11 5.03 31.27 0.82
N LYS A 12 5.13 30.27 1.72
CA LYS A 12 6.31 29.42 1.80
C LYS A 12 6.35 28.47 0.61
N PRO A 13 7.53 28.23 0.03
CA PRO A 13 7.69 27.24 -1.02
C PRO A 13 7.27 25.85 -0.49
N LYS A 14 6.51 25.12 -1.31
CA LYS A 14 6.01 23.78 -0.94
C LYS A 14 7.09 22.73 -1.14
N TYR A 15 7.12 21.73 -0.24
CA TYR A 15 7.97 20.57 -0.38
C TYR A 15 7.21 19.32 0.11
N TYR A 16 7.28 18.26 -0.67
CA TYR A 16 6.59 17.01 -0.38
C TYR A 16 7.60 15.90 -0.10
N VAL A 17 7.49 15.27 1.07
CA VAL A 17 8.29 14.13 1.47
C VAL A 17 7.36 12.93 1.55
N CYS A 18 7.46 12.03 0.60
CA CYS A 18 6.65 10.82 0.53
C CYS A 18 7.48 9.61 0.95
N SER A 19 7.09 8.99 2.04
CA SER A 19 7.61 7.69 2.45
C SER A 19 6.82 6.57 1.79
N MET A 20 7.47 5.43 1.57
CA MET A 20 6.77 4.22 1.16
C MET A 20 5.80 3.79 2.26
N LEU A 21 4.55 3.55 1.88
CA LEU A 21 3.52 3.07 2.81
C LEU A 21 3.82 1.61 3.17
N PRO A 22 3.91 1.25 4.47
CA PRO A 22 4.18 -0.12 4.86
C PRO A 22 2.96 -1.02 4.67
N TYR A 23 3.22 -2.31 4.47
CA TYR A 23 2.20 -3.34 4.54
C TYR A 23 1.86 -3.63 6.01
N PRO A 24 0.59 -3.55 6.44
CA PRO A 24 0.19 -3.88 7.80
C PRO A 24 0.02 -5.40 8.00
N SER A 25 1.06 -6.17 7.70
CA SER A 25 1.06 -7.63 7.79
C SER A 25 1.80 -8.18 9.01
N GLY A 26 2.38 -7.31 9.84
CA GLY A 26 3.12 -7.67 11.04
C GLY A 26 3.64 -6.47 11.81
N LYS A 27 4.78 -6.63 12.49
CA LYS A 27 5.42 -5.57 13.27
C LYS A 27 6.39 -4.75 12.41
N LEU A 28 6.71 -3.53 12.88
CA LEU A 28 7.81 -2.76 12.32
C LEU A 28 9.14 -3.50 12.50
N HIS A 29 10.05 -3.28 11.57
CA HIS A 29 11.42 -3.78 11.60
C HIS A 29 12.42 -2.66 11.27
N MET A 30 13.71 -2.93 11.45
CA MET A 30 14.76 -1.92 11.25
C MET A 30 14.77 -1.28 9.85
N GLY A 31 14.31 -1.99 8.83
CA GLY A 31 14.13 -1.42 7.48
C GLY A 31 13.13 -0.26 7.45
N HIS A 32 12.02 -0.39 8.17
CA HIS A 32 11.06 0.70 8.34
C HIS A 32 11.67 1.89 9.10
N VAL A 33 12.35 1.61 10.22
CA VAL A 33 13.02 2.65 11.02
C VAL A 33 14.01 3.43 10.15
N ARG A 34 14.86 2.74 9.40
CA ARG A 34 15.82 3.38 8.49
C ARG A 34 15.13 4.30 7.47
N ASN A 35 14.14 3.79 6.76
CA ASN A 35 13.44 4.54 5.73
C ASN A 35 12.78 5.81 6.29
N TYR A 36 12.03 5.65 7.38
CA TYR A 36 11.26 6.77 7.95
C TYR A 36 12.15 7.79 8.63
N THR A 37 13.25 7.38 9.24
CA THR A 37 14.22 8.31 9.82
C THR A 37 14.91 9.16 8.75
N LEU A 38 15.31 8.58 7.61
CA LEU A 38 15.89 9.35 6.51
C LEU A 38 14.92 10.41 5.99
N ASN A 39 13.65 10.05 5.82
CA ASN A 39 12.62 10.98 5.37
C ASN A 39 12.31 12.04 6.45
N ASP A 40 12.33 11.68 7.72
CA ASP A 40 12.12 12.60 8.83
C ASP A 40 13.23 13.66 8.91
N VAL A 41 14.48 13.26 8.70
CA VAL A 41 15.61 14.20 8.60
C VAL A 41 15.40 15.19 7.46
N LEU A 42 15.00 14.71 6.29
CA LEU A 42 14.73 15.56 5.14
C LEU A 42 13.56 16.52 5.41
N TYR A 43 12.48 16.04 6.02
CA TYR A 43 11.35 16.85 6.44
C TYR A 43 11.78 17.99 7.38
N ARG A 44 12.50 17.66 8.47
CA ARG A 44 12.95 18.64 9.46
C ARG A 44 13.91 19.66 8.87
N TYR A 45 14.88 19.20 8.07
CA TYR A 45 15.83 20.07 7.38
C TYR A 45 15.11 21.08 6.47
N ARG A 46 14.21 20.60 5.61
CA ARG A 46 13.44 21.48 4.70
C ARG A 46 12.56 22.46 5.46
N ARG A 47 11.95 22.01 6.55
CA ARG A 47 11.15 22.89 7.41
C ARG A 47 11.99 23.99 8.06
N MET A 48 13.18 23.68 8.56
CA MET A 48 14.13 24.66 9.10
C MET A 48 14.59 25.67 8.03
N LYS A 49 14.67 25.24 6.78
CA LYS A 49 14.97 26.11 5.62
C LYS A 49 13.77 26.98 5.19
N GLY A 50 12.68 26.95 5.90
CA GLY A 50 11.53 27.82 5.64
C GLY A 50 10.49 27.27 4.67
N PHE A 51 10.60 26.01 4.22
CA PHE A 51 9.60 25.38 3.36
C PHE A 51 8.32 25.03 4.13
N ASN A 52 7.21 25.03 3.41
CA ASN A 52 5.97 24.38 3.84
C ASN A 52 6.04 22.90 3.43
N VAL A 53 6.41 22.05 4.38
CA VAL A 53 6.68 20.65 4.11
C VAL A 53 5.46 19.81 4.49
N MET A 54 5.06 18.91 3.59
CA MET A 54 4.06 17.88 3.83
C MET A 54 4.72 16.50 3.84
N THR A 55 4.44 15.69 4.86
CA THR A 55 4.86 14.28 4.94
C THR A 55 3.69 13.44 5.44
N PRO A 56 2.83 12.96 4.54
CA PRO A 56 1.74 12.07 4.89
C PRO A 56 2.26 10.68 5.27
N MET A 57 1.42 9.92 5.94
CA MET A 57 1.64 8.52 6.24
C MET A 57 0.41 7.71 5.87
N GLY A 58 0.57 6.42 5.69
CA GLY A 58 -0.54 5.53 5.36
C GLY A 58 -0.11 4.08 5.35
N TRP A 59 -1.03 3.24 4.87
CA TRP A 59 -0.93 1.79 4.93
C TRP A 59 -1.28 1.22 3.56
N ASP A 60 -0.33 0.49 2.97
CA ASP A 60 -0.60 -0.33 1.79
C ASP A 60 -1.24 -1.64 2.26
N SER A 61 -2.56 -1.63 2.33
CA SER A 61 -3.34 -2.57 3.13
C SER A 61 -4.18 -3.56 2.32
N PHE A 62 -3.98 -3.59 1.01
CA PHE A 62 -4.49 -4.63 0.14
C PHE A 62 -3.41 -5.67 -0.20
N GLY A 63 -3.87 -6.84 -0.64
CA GLY A 63 -3.06 -7.84 -1.31
C GLY A 63 -2.69 -9.05 -0.45
N LEU A 64 -2.02 -9.99 -1.10
CA LEU A 64 -1.69 -11.30 -0.57
C LEU A 64 -0.93 -11.31 0.77
N PRO A 65 -0.01 -10.38 1.08
CA PRO A 65 0.68 -10.41 2.36
C PRO A 65 -0.25 -10.33 3.58
N ALA A 66 -1.24 -9.44 3.54
CA ALA A 66 -2.23 -9.30 4.60
C ALA A 66 -3.18 -10.50 4.65
N GLU A 67 -3.66 -10.96 3.49
CA GLU A 67 -4.53 -12.11 3.37
C GLU A 67 -3.87 -13.40 3.85
N ASN A 68 -2.62 -13.65 3.44
CA ASN A 68 -1.86 -14.82 3.86
C ASN A 68 -1.62 -14.85 5.37
N ALA A 69 -1.26 -13.69 5.94
CA ALA A 69 -1.08 -13.56 7.38
C ALA A 69 -2.39 -13.82 8.15
N ALA A 70 -3.51 -13.30 7.65
CA ALA A 70 -4.83 -13.52 8.23
C ALA A 70 -5.25 -15.01 8.16
N LEU A 71 -5.04 -15.64 7.01
CA LEU A 71 -5.33 -17.07 6.82
C LEU A 71 -4.51 -17.94 7.78
N SER A 72 -3.19 -17.69 7.91
CA SER A 72 -2.32 -18.42 8.83
C SER A 72 -2.75 -18.29 10.30
N LYS A 73 -3.35 -17.16 10.66
CA LYS A 73 -3.85 -16.84 12.01
C LYS A 73 -5.32 -17.20 12.21
N LYS A 74 -6.01 -17.68 11.17
CA LYS A 74 -7.45 -18.02 11.20
C LYS A 74 -8.35 -16.86 11.66
N VAL A 75 -8.04 -15.64 11.22
CA VAL A 75 -8.81 -14.43 11.50
C VAL A 75 -9.27 -13.78 10.20
N ALA A 76 -10.28 -12.91 10.26
CA ALA A 76 -10.73 -12.17 9.10
C ALA A 76 -9.62 -11.20 8.63
N PRO A 77 -9.34 -11.09 7.30
CA PRO A 77 -8.31 -10.19 6.77
C PRO A 77 -8.47 -8.74 7.22
N ALA A 78 -9.70 -8.23 7.27
CA ALA A 78 -9.97 -6.87 7.73
C ALA A 78 -9.60 -6.67 9.20
N GLU A 79 -10.00 -7.59 10.06
CA GLU A 79 -9.66 -7.53 11.50
C GLU A 79 -8.16 -7.56 11.72
N TRP A 80 -7.47 -8.49 11.06
CA TRP A 80 -6.02 -8.61 11.11
C TRP A 80 -5.33 -7.33 10.66
N THR A 81 -5.75 -6.80 9.51
CA THR A 81 -5.17 -5.60 8.91
C THR A 81 -5.33 -4.37 9.81
N TYR A 82 -6.55 -4.11 10.30
CA TYR A 82 -6.77 -2.93 11.16
C TYR A 82 -6.08 -3.04 12.51
N ARG A 83 -5.97 -4.23 13.08
CA ARG A 83 -5.19 -4.46 14.31
C ARG A 83 -3.71 -4.14 14.08
N ASN A 84 -3.11 -4.67 13.00
CA ASN A 84 -1.72 -4.38 12.68
C ASN A 84 -1.47 -2.89 12.40
N ILE A 85 -2.40 -2.19 11.75
CA ILE A 85 -2.29 -0.74 11.56
C ILE A 85 -2.21 -0.04 12.91
N ALA A 86 -3.08 -0.39 13.86
CA ALA A 86 -3.07 0.20 15.19
C ALA A 86 -1.74 -0.10 15.92
N ASP A 87 -1.30 -1.35 15.91
CA ASP A 87 -0.05 -1.77 16.57
C ASP A 87 1.18 -1.08 15.97
N MET A 88 1.29 -1.03 14.65
CA MET A 88 2.40 -0.35 13.97
C MET A 88 2.41 1.16 14.25
N LYS A 89 1.24 1.78 14.32
CA LYS A 89 1.09 3.20 14.67
C LYS A 89 1.60 3.48 16.09
N GLU A 90 1.26 2.62 17.05
CA GLU A 90 1.77 2.70 18.42
C GLU A 90 3.30 2.51 18.47
N GLN A 91 3.86 1.64 17.64
CA GLN A 91 5.31 1.46 17.54
C GLN A 91 6.01 2.67 16.89
N MET A 92 5.34 3.41 16.01
CA MET A 92 5.90 4.62 15.37
C MET A 92 5.94 5.83 16.29
N ARG A 93 5.00 5.94 17.23
CA ARG A 93 4.88 7.11 18.13
C ARG A 93 6.18 7.40 18.92
N PRO A 94 6.80 6.43 19.62
CA PRO A 94 8.01 6.69 20.38
C PRO A 94 9.23 7.04 19.51
N LEU A 95 9.20 6.75 18.21
CA LEU A 95 10.25 7.17 17.28
C LEU A 95 10.23 8.68 17.02
N GLY A 96 9.16 9.38 17.41
CA GLY A 96 9.04 10.82 17.25
C GLY A 96 9.03 11.33 15.81
N LEU A 97 8.64 10.47 14.86
CA LEU A 97 8.59 10.81 13.43
C LEU A 97 7.51 11.86 13.15
N ALA A 98 7.85 12.86 12.36
CA ALA A 98 7.00 14.03 12.10
C ALA A 98 5.98 13.80 10.97
N PHE A 99 5.26 12.70 11.01
CA PHE A 99 4.18 12.43 10.06
C PHE A 99 2.97 13.33 10.30
N ASP A 100 2.35 13.77 9.20
CA ASP A 100 1.05 14.44 9.24
C ASP A 100 -0.08 13.41 9.29
N TRP A 101 -0.39 12.96 10.51
CA TRP A 101 -1.44 11.96 10.76
C TRP A 101 -2.84 12.43 10.37
N SER A 102 -3.05 13.74 10.17
CA SER A 102 -4.33 14.25 9.65
C SER A 102 -4.55 13.88 8.18
N ARG A 103 -3.49 13.45 7.50
CA ARG A 103 -3.48 13.00 6.10
C ARG A 103 -3.18 11.51 5.98
N GLU A 104 -3.49 10.76 7.03
CA GLU A 104 -3.35 9.30 7.03
C GLU A 104 -4.27 8.68 5.98
N VAL A 105 -3.73 7.76 5.19
CA VAL A 105 -4.47 6.99 4.19
C VAL A 105 -4.38 5.49 4.47
N THR A 106 -5.45 4.76 4.15
CA THR A 106 -5.52 3.31 4.27
C THR A 106 -6.09 2.78 2.97
N THR A 107 -5.27 2.11 2.16
CA THR A 107 -5.63 1.79 0.78
C THR A 107 -6.81 0.83 0.65
N CYS A 108 -7.07 0.00 1.66
CA CYS A 108 -8.22 -0.91 1.69
C CYS A 108 -9.54 -0.26 2.12
N ARG A 109 -9.55 1.03 2.45
CA ARG A 109 -10.80 1.73 2.77
C ARG A 109 -11.51 2.22 1.51
N PRO A 110 -12.87 2.20 1.50
CA PRO A 110 -13.67 2.66 0.36
C PRO A 110 -13.35 4.09 -0.08
N GLU A 111 -13.03 4.98 0.86
CA GLU A 111 -12.68 6.37 0.58
C GLU A 111 -11.43 6.49 -0.30
N TYR A 112 -10.54 5.49 -0.23
CA TYR A 112 -9.34 5.42 -1.05
C TYR A 112 -9.59 4.65 -2.35
N TYR A 113 -10.00 3.39 -2.29
CA TYR A 113 -10.05 2.52 -3.47
C TYR A 113 -11.16 2.88 -4.46
N ARG A 114 -12.19 3.64 -4.07
CA ARG A 114 -13.21 4.15 -5.01
C ARG A 114 -12.60 4.91 -6.19
N TRP A 115 -11.45 5.56 -5.98
CA TRP A 115 -10.77 6.29 -7.03
C TRP A 115 -10.09 5.37 -8.04
N ASN A 116 -9.58 4.22 -7.59
CA ASN A 116 -9.07 3.17 -8.47
C ASN A 116 -10.22 2.60 -9.32
N GLN A 117 -11.37 2.37 -8.71
CA GLN A 117 -12.58 1.91 -9.42
C GLN A 117 -13.04 2.94 -10.44
N TRP A 118 -13.05 4.21 -10.08
CA TRP A 118 -13.41 5.29 -11.00
C TRP A 118 -12.44 5.37 -12.19
N MET A 119 -11.14 5.29 -11.93
CA MET A 119 -10.13 5.30 -12.99
C MET A 119 -10.29 4.11 -13.92
N PHE A 120 -10.51 2.91 -13.38
CA PHE A 120 -10.77 1.70 -14.16
C PHE A 120 -11.98 1.87 -15.07
N LEU A 121 -13.09 2.42 -14.57
CA LEU A 121 -14.28 2.69 -15.39
C LEU A 121 -13.97 3.66 -16.53
N LYS A 122 -13.16 4.69 -16.28
CA LYS A 122 -12.72 5.62 -17.35
C LYS A 122 -11.84 4.94 -18.40
N MET A 123 -11.00 4.01 -18.00
CA MET A 123 -10.19 3.21 -18.93
C MET A 123 -11.09 2.28 -19.76
N LEU A 124 -12.10 1.67 -19.14
CA LEU A 124 -13.07 0.81 -19.81
C LEU A 124 -13.91 1.61 -20.83
N GLU A 125 -14.43 2.79 -20.45
CA GLU A 125 -15.17 3.68 -21.34
C GLU A 125 -14.36 4.07 -22.60
N LYS A 126 -13.04 4.21 -22.45
CA LYS A 126 -12.13 4.57 -23.55
C LYS A 126 -11.59 3.36 -24.33
N GLY A 127 -11.99 2.16 -23.98
CA GLY A 127 -11.48 0.93 -24.60
C GLY A 127 -10.01 0.61 -24.31
N ILE A 128 -9.39 1.32 -23.33
CA ILE A 128 -8.01 1.02 -22.86
C ILE A 128 -8.03 -0.28 -22.06
N ALA A 129 -9.00 -0.42 -21.16
CA ALA A 129 -9.30 -1.69 -20.51
C ALA A 129 -10.46 -2.39 -21.23
N TYR A 130 -10.36 -3.68 -21.43
CA TYR A 130 -11.38 -4.49 -22.10
C TYR A 130 -11.46 -5.90 -21.51
N ARG A 131 -12.61 -6.53 -21.64
CA ARG A 131 -12.80 -7.90 -21.14
C ARG A 131 -12.38 -8.90 -22.21
N LYS A 132 -11.58 -9.88 -21.82
CA LYS A 132 -11.11 -10.97 -22.68
C LYS A 132 -10.95 -12.25 -21.88
N THR A 133 -11.15 -13.40 -22.53
CA THR A 133 -10.78 -14.71 -21.99
C THR A 133 -9.32 -15.00 -22.34
N GLN A 134 -8.54 -15.38 -21.35
CA GLN A 134 -7.14 -15.78 -21.53
C GLN A 134 -6.81 -17.03 -20.73
N ILE A 135 -5.79 -17.75 -21.21
CA ILE A 135 -5.23 -18.88 -20.49
C ILE A 135 -4.33 -18.35 -19.38
N VAL A 136 -4.62 -18.76 -18.16
CA VAL A 136 -3.89 -18.37 -16.94
C VAL A 136 -3.33 -19.60 -16.24
N ASN A 137 -2.35 -19.37 -15.36
CA ASN A 137 -1.88 -20.39 -14.43
C ASN A 137 -2.83 -20.47 -13.24
N TRP A 138 -3.48 -21.59 -13.07
CA TRP A 138 -4.42 -21.82 -11.98
C TRP A 138 -3.85 -22.78 -10.94
N ASP A 139 -3.85 -22.35 -9.69
CA ASP A 139 -3.53 -23.22 -8.54
C ASP A 139 -4.81 -23.86 -8.01
N PRO A 140 -4.96 -25.20 -8.12
CA PRO A 140 -6.20 -25.87 -7.72
C PRO A 140 -6.37 -25.97 -6.20
N VAL A 141 -5.29 -25.87 -5.42
CA VAL A 141 -5.31 -25.93 -3.96
C VAL A 141 -5.63 -24.57 -3.37
N ASP A 142 -4.89 -23.55 -3.80
CA ASP A 142 -5.11 -22.17 -3.36
C ASP A 142 -6.31 -21.50 -4.05
N LYS A 143 -6.86 -22.12 -5.09
CA LYS A 143 -8.00 -21.64 -5.89
C LYS A 143 -7.78 -20.19 -6.39
N THR A 144 -6.60 -19.92 -6.91
CA THR A 144 -6.19 -18.59 -7.37
C THR A 144 -5.42 -18.65 -8.68
N VAL A 145 -5.40 -17.51 -9.38
CA VAL A 145 -4.54 -17.31 -10.55
C VAL A 145 -3.15 -16.91 -10.07
N LEU A 146 -2.13 -17.52 -10.67
CA LEU A 146 -0.72 -17.24 -10.40
C LEU A 146 -0.07 -16.48 -11.56
N ALA A 147 0.70 -15.45 -11.24
CA ALA A 147 1.63 -14.85 -12.19
C ALA A 147 2.74 -15.85 -12.56
N ASN A 148 3.44 -15.62 -13.67
CA ASN A 148 4.48 -16.56 -14.12
C ASN A 148 5.60 -16.71 -13.08
N GLU A 149 5.94 -15.63 -12.38
CA GLU A 149 6.95 -15.59 -11.32
C GLU A 149 6.56 -16.40 -10.07
N GLN A 150 5.28 -16.71 -9.95
CA GLN A 150 4.72 -17.50 -8.84
C GLN A 150 4.62 -18.99 -9.18
N VAL A 151 5.09 -19.39 -10.37
CA VAL A 151 5.15 -20.79 -10.80
C VAL A 151 6.61 -21.23 -10.80
N ILE A 152 6.96 -22.17 -9.91
CA ILE A 152 8.30 -22.73 -9.76
C ILE A 152 8.25 -24.22 -10.13
N ASP A 153 9.01 -24.62 -11.12
CA ASP A 153 9.06 -26.01 -11.63
C ASP A 153 7.66 -26.58 -11.95
N GLY A 154 6.79 -25.73 -12.50
CA GLY A 154 5.42 -26.12 -12.87
C GLY A 154 4.44 -26.23 -11.70
N CYS A 155 4.86 -25.84 -10.51
CA CYS A 155 4.06 -25.87 -9.27
C CYS A 155 3.85 -24.47 -8.73
N GLY A 156 2.73 -24.28 -8.00
CA GLY A 156 2.46 -23.04 -7.28
C GLY A 156 3.49 -22.81 -6.16
N TRP A 157 4.08 -21.62 -6.13
CA TRP A 157 5.16 -21.25 -5.19
C TRP A 157 4.82 -21.45 -3.72
N ARG A 158 3.54 -21.39 -3.39
CA ARG A 158 3.01 -21.51 -2.02
C ARG A 158 2.44 -22.89 -1.71
N SER A 159 1.56 -23.37 -2.58
CA SER A 159 0.87 -24.65 -2.36
C SER A 159 1.73 -25.86 -2.67
N GLY A 160 2.73 -25.71 -3.57
CA GLY A 160 3.47 -26.83 -4.15
C GLY A 160 2.63 -27.69 -5.10
N ALA A 161 1.37 -27.32 -5.35
CA ALA A 161 0.50 -28.08 -6.25
C ALA A 161 0.85 -27.79 -7.70
N LYS A 162 0.67 -28.82 -8.56
CA LYS A 162 0.87 -28.68 -9.99
C LYS A 162 -0.13 -27.68 -10.57
N VAL A 163 0.40 -26.69 -11.29
CA VAL A 163 -0.41 -25.62 -11.89
C VAL A 163 -1.17 -26.15 -13.10
N GLU A 164 -2.42 -25.77 -13.21
CA GLU A 164 -3.28 -26.06 -14.35
C GLU A 164 -3.39 -24.85 -15.28
N LYS A 165 -3.48 -25.09 -16.58
CA LYS A 165 -3.83 -24.03 -17.54
C LYS A 165 -5.36 -23.95 -17.64
N ARG A 166 -5.94 -22.77 -17.30
CA ARG A 166 -7.39 -22.54 -17.39
C ARG A 166 -7.70 -21.30 -18.19
N GLU A 167 -8.77 -21.35 -18.93
CA GLU A 167 -9.34 -20.17 -19.58
C GLU A 167 -10.23 -19.44 -18.58
N ILE A 168 -9.86 -18.22 -18.26
CA ILE A 168 -10.62 -17.38 -17.32
C ILE A 168 -10.89 -16.01 -17.96
N PRO A 169 -12.14 -15.51 -17.92
CA PRO A 169 -12.43 -14.15 -18.34
C PRO A 169 -11.87 -13.15 -17.35
N GLY A 170 -11.16 -12.15 -17.86
CA GLY A 170 -10.55 -11.09 -17.08
C GLY A 170 -10.59 -9.75 -17.82
N TYR A 171 -10.08 -8.71 -17.16
CA TYR A 171 -9.86 -7.41 -17.79
C TYR A 171 -8.37 -7.21 -18.06
N TYR A 172 -8.07 -6.59 -19.20
CA TYR A 172 -6.72 -6.40 -19.71
C TYR A 172 -6.55 -4.97 -20.22
#